data_976735b814a04ca8fff189e4c2b8a35e
#
_entry.id   976735b814a04ca8fff189e4c2b8a35e
#
_cell.length_a   1.000
_cell.length_b   1.000
_cell.length_c   1.000
_cell.angle_alpha   90.00
_cell.angle_beta   90.00
_cell.angle_gamma   90.00
#
_symmetry.space_group_name_H-M   'P 1'
#
loop_
_entity.id
_entity.type
_entity.pdbx_description
1 polymer ?
#
loop_
_entity_poly.entity_id
_entity_poly.type
_entity_poly.pdbx_seq_one_letter_code
_entity_poly.pdbx_strand_id
1 'polypeptide(L)'
;MNQSVNTNIQAKIDEDLSPTKRLTGFHLKIVSAIAIIWSFFQLWYASPFPFMFDFGMFKGLPARAIHLGFALLLAFLIFPTIKKSKVNFIDIVIGIVGISCCLYIYFFYDDLIDRGGVLYVLKYGNYSIPIELIIGSTGILILLEATRRVIGIPLVVIAVCFLLFSYYGQYAPEIISHGGLSLKRLVGFQWFDQEAIFGIPIGVSVDFIFLFVLFGAFLETAGGGKYFLDLAFALVGKTRGGPAKAAILGSGMTGMISGSSVANTVTTGTFTIPIMKQTGFSKEKAGAIEVASSVNGQIMPPVMGAAAFVMASFIGVTYFEIVKHAFLPAIISYIALFYISHLEALKLGLKGIEKDKLPKLKETFLSGLHFLIPIFVLIYLLVYLRLTASYSIFYATISLVSVNFLYKVITSRKNSNLKENLSLWWNETVVGLQKGAINMIAVGVAIATAGVIVGAVGSTGLSTNLIIVIESIAKDNVIILILLTIILCLLLGMGLPTTANYVVVASLMSMVLVDVGNASGYIFPIIAVHLFVFY
;
A
#
# COMPACT_ATOMS: atom_id res chain seq x y z
N MET A 1 -26.84 -27.68 9.06
CA MET A 1 -25.43 -27.95 9.47
C MET A 1 -24.39 -27.16 8.65
N ASN A 2 -24.58 -26.90 7.35
CA ASN A 2 -23.61 -26.14 6.53
C ASN A 2 -23.59 -24.61 6.76
N GLN A 3 -24.66 -23.99 7.21
CA GLN A 3 -24.68 -22.53 7.46
C GLN A 3 -23.90 -22.15 8.74
N SER A 4 -23.97 -22.94 9.79
CA SER A 4 -23.25 -22.67 11.05
C SER A 4 -21.73 -22.90 10.94
N VAL A 5 -21.30 -23.83 10.09
CA VAL A 5 -19.87 -24.09 9.81
C VAL A 5 -19.29 -22.94 8.96
N ASN A 6 -20.04 -22.46 7.97
CA ASN A 6 -19.61 -21.30 7.17
C ASN A 6 -19.54 -20.01 8.00
N THR A 7 -20.49 -19.77 8.90
CA THR A 7 -20.45 -18.60 9.82
C THR A 7 -19.26 -18.65 10.77
N ASN A 8 -18.89 -19.83 11.28
CA ASN A 8 -17.73 -19.99 12.17
C ASN A 8 -16.38 -19.85 11.43
N ILE A 9 -16.30 -20.32 10.19
CA ILE A 9 -15.10 -20.14 9.36
C ILE A 9 -14.98 -18.65 8.95
N GLN A 10 -16.09 -18.03 8.58
CA GLN A 10 -16.16 -16.61 8.27
C GLN A 10 -15.73 -15.73 9.46
N ALA A 11 -16.29 -16.03 10.65
CA ALA A 11 -15.91 -15.31 11.87
C ALA A 11 -14.43 -15.47 12.22
N LYS A 12 -13.83 -16.66 12.01
CA LYS A 12 -12.38 -16.88 12.20
C LYS A 12 -11.53 -16.15 11.18
N ILE A 13 -11.92 -16.18 9.90
CA ILE A 13 -11.24 -15.46 8.83
C ILE A 13 -11.30 -13.96 9.12
N ASP A 14 -12.46 -13.46 9.47
CA ASP A 14 -12.67 -12.06 9.85
C ASP A 14 -11.88 -11.66 11.10
N GLU A 15 -11.69 -12.56 12.05
CA GLU A 15 -10.92 -12.35 13.27
C GLU A 15 -9.40 -12.34 13.00
N ASP A 16 -8.94 -13.21 12.10
CA ASP A 16 -7.53 -13.28 11.71
C ASP A 16 -7.11 -12.10 10.81
N LEU A 17 -8.05 -11.54 10.03
CA LEU A 17 -7.80 -10.48 9.05
C LEU A 17 -8.18 -9.07 9.52
N SER A 18 -8.92 -8.97 10.64
CA SER A 18 -9.24 -7.68 11.27
C SER A 18 -8.59 -7.63 12.65
N PRO A 19 -7.31 -7.25 12.75
CA PRO A 19 -6.57 -7.26 14.00
C PRO A 19 -7.24 -6.40 15.10
N THR A 20 -8.03 -5.40 14.71
CA THR A 20 -8.80 -4.56 15.63
C THR A 20 -10.00 -5.25 16.28
N LYS A 21 -10.53 -6.34 15.73
CA LYS A 21 -11.61 -7.10 16.36
C LYS A 21 -11.21 -7.74 17.71
N ARG A 22 -9.91 -7.87 17.97
CA ARG A 22 -9.37 -8.38 19.24
C ARG A 22 -9.27 -7.31 20.33
N LEU A 23 -9.42 -6.05 19.94
CA LEU A 23 -9.33 -4.91 20.86
C LEU A 23 -10.69 -4.67 21.50
N THR A 24 -10.72 -4.50 22.81
CA THR A 24 -11.96 -4.29 23.57
C THR A 24 -11.82 -3.11 24.53
N GLY A 25 -12.96 -2.51 24.89
CA GLY A 25 -13.03 -1.50 25.93
C GLY A 25 -12.21 -0.23 25.67
N PHE A 26 -11.44 0.19 26.66
CA PHE A 26 -10.65 1.44 26.60
C PHE A 26 -9.53 1.41 25.56
N HIS A 27 -8.90 0.27 25.36
CA HIS A 27 -7.83 0.09 24.36
C HIS A 27 -8.34 0.37 22.93
N LEU A 28 -9.52 -0.16 22.57
CA LEU A 28 -10.13 0.11 21.26
C LEU A 28 -10.39 1.62 21.06
N LYS A 29 -10.84 2.32 22.11
CA LYS A 29 -11.08 3.77 22.04
C LYS A 29 -9.80 4.56 21.79
N ILE A 30 -8.69 4.18 22.43
CA ILE A 30 -7.37 4.81 22.23
C ILE A 30 -6.90 4.60 20.79
N VAL A 31 -6.90 3.35 20.31
CA VAL A 31 -6.50 3.04 18.93
C VAL A 31 -7.36 3.80 17.92
N SER A 32 -8.68 3.82 18.13
CA SER A 32 -9.60 4.57 17.28
C SER A 32 -9.30 6.06 17.27
N ALA A 33 -9.03 6.67 18.44
CA ALA A 33 -8.70 8.08 18.53
C ALA A 33 -7.39 8.41 17.79
N ILE A 34 -6.33 7.62 18.00
CA ILE A 34 -5.04 7.80 17.32
C ILE A 34 -5.18 7.64 15.79
N ALA A 35 -5.95 6.64 15.34
CA ALA A 35 -6.23 6.42 13.92
C ALA A 35 -6.96 7.61 13.28
N ILE A 36 -7.95 8.17 13.97
CA ILE A 36 -8.68 9.37 13.52
C ILE A 36 -7.75 10.59 13.47
N ILE A 37 -6.93 10.80 14.50
CA ILE A 37 -5.96 11.90 14.55
C ILE A 37 -4.99 11.80 13.38
N TRP A 38 -4.47 10.61 13.07
CA TRP A 38 -3.60 10.40 11.91
C TRP A 38 -4.31 10.72 10.59
N SER A 39 -5.57 10.29 10.43
CA SER A 39 -6.37 10.61 9.24
C SER A 39 -6.61 12.11 9.09
N PHE A 40 -6.88 12.82 10.19
CA PHE A 40 -7.00 14.28 10.15
C PHE A 40 -5.68 14.98 9.84
N PHE A 41 -4.56 14.54 10.40
CA PHE A 41 -3.23 15.03 10.05
C PHE A 41 -2.99 14.93 8.54
N GLN A 42 -3.30 13.79 7.94
CA GLN A 42 -3.10 13.57 6.51
C GLN A 42 -4.05 14.40 5.64
N LEU A 43 -5.31 14.53 6.03
CA LEU A 43 -6.26 15.41 5.34
C LEU A 43 -5.83 16.88 5.43
N TRP A 44 -5.34 17.32 6.59
CA TRP A 44 -4.80 18.67 6.77
C TRP A 44 -3.58 18.89 5.88
N TYR A 45 -2.60 17.98 5.94
CA TYR A 45 -1.36 18.07 5.17
C TYR A 45 -1.58 18.17 3.66
N ALA A 46 -2.51 17.39 3.12
CA ALA A 46 -2.80 17.38 1.69
C ALA A 46 -3.80 18.46 1.24
N SER A 47 -4.43 19.16 2.17
CA SER A 47 -5.41 20.20 1.87
C SER A 47 -4.74 21.52 1.49
N PRO A 48 -5.45 22.49 0.88
CA PRO A 48 -4.95 23.84 0.70
C PRO A 48 -4.91 24.66 2.01
N PHE A 49 -5.51 24.17 3.09
CA PHE A 49 -5.70 24.92 4.33
C PHE A 49 -4.41 25.38 5.02
N PRO A 50 -3.30 24.59 5.10
CA PRO A 50 -2.05 25.05 5.67
C PRO A 50 -1.54 26.34 5.01
N PHE A 51 -1.66 26.44 3.68
CA PHE A 51 -1.25 27.63 2.93
C PHE A 51 -2.25 28.79 3.06
N MET A 52 -3.55 28.50 3.18
CA MET A 52 -4.59 29.53 3.33
C MET A 52 -4.57 30.19 4.70
N PHE A 53 -4.23 29.43 5.74
CA PHE A 53 -4.24 29.90 7.14
C PHE A 53 -2.85 30.25 7.66
N ASP A 54 -1.79 30.04 6.87
CA ASP A 54 -0.39 30.19 7.28
C ASP A 54 -0.07 29.46 8.59
N PHE A 55 -0.65 28.26 8.75
CA PHE A 55 -0.55 27.48 9.97
C PHE A 55 -0.43 25.99 9.67
N GLY A 56 0.44 25.30 10.46
CA GLY A 56 0.59 23.84 10.33
C GLY A 56 1.18 23.39 8.99
N MET A 57 2.04 24.20 8.39
CA MET A 57 2.86 23.81 7.26
C MET A 57 4.03 22.95 7.75
N PHE A 58 4.03 21.68 7.34
CA PHE A 58 5.09 20.75 7.70
C PHE A 58 6.13 20.67 6.59
N LYS A 59 7.41 20.75 6.96
CA LYS A 59 8.53 20.48 6.05
C LYS A 59 8.54 18.97 5.69
N GLY A 60 9.20 18.58 4.58
CA GLY A 60 9.17 17.21 4.07
C GLY A 60 9.58 16.15 5.09
N LEU A 61 10.79 16.27 5.69
CA LEU A 61 11.30 15.27 6.65
C LEU A 61 10.46 15.19 7.94
N PRO A 62 10.10 16.29 8.61
CA PRO A 62 9.18 16.29 9.75
C PRO A 62 7.83 15.62 9.48
N ALA A 63 7.20 15.89 8.32
CA ALA A 63 5.94 15.27 7.96
C ALA A 63 6.08 13.74 7.81
N ARG A 64 7.16 13.28 7.19
CA ARG A 64 7.51 11.86 7.04
C ARG A 64 7.72 11.19 8.39
N ALA A 65 8.41 11.87 9.31
CA ALA A 65 8.65 11.38 10.67
C ALA A 65 7.35 11.25 11.48
N ILE A 66 6.47 12.24 11.46
CA ILE A 66 5.16 12.18 12.12
C ILE A 66 4.34 11.00 11.55
N HIS A 67 4.29 10.87 10.23
CA HIS A 67 3.56 9.80 9.56
C HIS A 67 4.05 8.40 9.98
N LEU A 68 5.36 8.17 9.93
CA LEU A 68 5.95 6.90 10.38
C LEU A 68 5.72 6.69 11.88
N GLY A 69 5.80 7.74 12.68
CA GLY A 69 5.53 7.69 14.13
C GLY A 69 4.13 7.17 14.44
N PHE A 70 3.10 7.65 13.74
CA PHE A 70 1.73 7.11 13.86
C PHE A 70 1.65 5.65 13.43
N ALA A 71 2.29 5.29 12.32
CA ALA A 71 2.31 3.92 11.83
C ALA A 71 2.95 2.96 12.84
N LEU A 72 4.11 3.34 13.42
CA LEU A 72 4.79 2.55 14.44
C LEU A 72 3.95 2.43 15.72
N LEU A 73 3.43 3.54 16.24
CA LEU A 73 2.59 3.52 17.44
C LEU A 73 1.39 2.59 17.28
N LEU A 74 0.64 2.74 16.18
CA LEU A 74 -0.52 1.89 15.91
C LEU A 74 -0.12 0.43 15.64
N ALA A 75 1.01 0.18 14.99
CA ALA A 75 1.51 -1.18 14.78
C ALA A 75 1.66 -1.94 16.11
N PHE A 76 2.27 -1.32 17.12
CA PHE A 76 2.46 -1.96 18.43
C PHE A 76 1.18 -2.01 19.27
N LEU A 77 0.27 -1.05 19.10
CA LEU A 77 -1.03 -1.07 19.79
C LEU A 77 -2.02 -2.09 19.22
N ILE A 78 -1.81 -2.56 17.99
CA ILE A 78 -2.74 -3.47 17.30
C ILE A 78 -2.15 -4.88 17.13
N PHE A 79 -0.84 -4.98 16.86
CA PHE A 79 -0.16 -6.25 16.58
C PHE A 79 0.70 -6.69 17.76
N PRO A 80 0.23 -7.64 18.61
CA PRO A 80 0.98 -8.10 19.77
C PRO A 80 2.20 -8.93 19.37
N THR A 81 3.17 -9.03 20.28
CA THR A 81 4.42 -9.81 20.09
C THR A 81 4.14 -11.27 19.71
N ILE A 82 3.16 -11.89 20.37
CA ILE A 82 2.73 -13.28 20.10
C ILE A 82 1.38 -13.22 19.41
N LYS A 83 1.30 -13.76 18.18
CA LYS A 83 0.01 -13.90 17.47
C LYS A 83 -0.99 -14.62 18.37
N LYS A 84 -2.19 -14.07 18.56
CA LYS A 84 -3.27 -14.52 19.44
C LYS A 84 -3.18 -14.12 20.92
N SER A 85 -2.14 -13.42 21.37
CA SER A 85 -2.13 -12.81 22.71
C SER A 85 -2.81 -11.42 22.70
N LYS A 86 -3.11 -10.91 23.92
CA LYS A 86 -3.48 -9.51 24.08
C LYS A 86 -2.23 -8.63 24.00
N VAL A 87 -2.40 -7.38 23.59
CA VAL A 87 -1.34 -6.38 23.63
C VAL A 87 -0.92 -6.16 25.08
N ASN A 88 0.37 -6.27 25.36
CA ASN A 88 0.95 -6.15 26.67
C ASN A 88 1.46 -4.72 26.92
N PHE A 89 1.70 -4.38 28.19
CA PHE A 89 2.29 -3.10 28.56
C PHE A 89 3.60 -2.81 27.83
N ILE A 90 4.45 -3.83 27.63
CA ILE A 90 5.71 -3.70 26.88
C ILE A 90 5.46 -3.27 25.43
N ASP A 91 4.42 -3.78 24.77
CA ASP A 91 4.07 -3.38 23.41
C ASP A 91 3.72 -1.89 23.34
N ILE A 92 2.97 -1.40 24.33
CA ILE A 92 2.61 0.02 24.45
C ILE A 92 3.86 0.88 24.62
N VAL A 93 4.78 0.48 25.50
CA VAL A 93 6.03 1.20 25.75
C VAL A 93 6.88 1.26 24.48
N ILE A 94 7.05 0.14 23.76
CA ILE A 94 7.81 0.09 22.50
C ILE A 94 7.16 1.04 21.47
N GLY A 95 5.83 1.03 21.36
CA GLY A 95 5.11 1.94 20.45
C GLY A 95 5.35 3.42 20.80
N ILE A 96 5.32 3.78 22.10
CA ILE A 96 5.60 5.13 22.58
C ILE A 96 7.06 5.53 22.29
N VAL A 97 8.02 4.64 22.53
CA VAL A 97 9.43 4.88 22.20
C VAL A 97 9.60 5.06 20.69
N GLY A 98 8.92 4.25 19.87
CA GLY A 98 8.97 4.36 18.41
C GLY A 98 8.50 5.71 17.89
N ILE A 99 7.32 6.18 18.33
CA ILE A 99 6.85 7.52 17.94
C ILE A 99 7.76 8.62 18.51
N SER A 100 8.33 8.45 19.71
CA SER A 100 9.26 9.42 20.29
C SER A 100 10.54 9.57 19.46
N CYS A 101 11.09 8.45 18.94
CA CYS A 101 12.23 8.49 18.02
C CYS A 101 11.91 9.26 16.73
N CYS A 102 10.69 9.13 16.22
CA CYS A 102 10.24 9.89 15.06
C CYS A 102 10.00 11.37 15.39
N LEU A 103 9.34 11.65 16.51
CA LEU A 103 9.07 13.03 16.96
C LEU A 103 10.34 13.80 17.30
N TYR A 104 11.43 13.12 17.67
CA TYR A 104 12.73 13.76 17.83
C TYR A 104 13.16 14.49 16.55
N ILE A 105 12.98 13.88 15.38
CA ILE A 105 13.28 14.50 14.08
C ILE A 105 12.41 15.75 13.87
N TYR A 106 11.13 15.71 14.26
CA TYR A 106 10.23 16.86 14.14
C TYR A 106 10.67 18.05 15.01
N PHE A 107 10.97 17.80 16.27
CA PHE A 107 11.31 18.88 17.22
C PHE A 107 12.71 19.45 17.02
N PHE A 108 13.67 18.67 16.54
CA PHE A 108 15.07 19.05 16.37
C PHE A 108 15.48 19.16 14.88
N TYR A 109 14.49 19.37 13.99
CA TYR A 109 14.71 19.37 12.55
C TYR A 109 15.73 20.41 12.09
N ASP A 110 15.60 21.65 12.55
CA ASP A 110 16.47 22.75 12.15
C ASP A 110 17.90 22.51 12.69
N ASP A 111 18.04 22.05 13.92
CA ASP A 111 19.34 21.67 14.51
C ASP A 111 20.02 20.50 13.76
N LEU A 112 19.24 19.53 13.26
CA LEU A 112 19.76 18.44 12.45
C LEU A 112 20.31 18.91 11.12
N ILE A 113 19.64 19.84 10.46
CA ILE A 113 20.09 20.43 9.20
C ILE A 113 21.34 21.26 9.40
N ASP A 114 21.36 22.15 10.40
CA ASP A 114 22.48 23.05 10.67
C ASP A 114 23.78 22.29 10.97
N ARG A 115 23.68 21.06 11.52
CA ARG A 115 24.83 20.20 11.79
C ARG A 115 25.30 19.36 10.60
N GLY A 116 24.61 19.42 9.45
CA GLY A 116 25.05 18.76 8.21
C GLY A 116 25.27 17.25 8.34
N GLY A 117 24.40 16.52 9.09
CA GLY A 117 24.48 15.07 9.26
C GLY A 117 25.43 14.56 10.34
N VAL A 118 26.06 15.48 11.11
CA VAL A 118 26.88 15.12 12.26
C VAL A 118 25.98 14.81 13.45
N LEU A 119 26.04 13.57 13.94
CA LEU A 119 25.22 13.13 15.08
C LEU A 119 25.62 13.83 16.38
N TYR A 120 24.61 14.35 17.07
CA TYR A 120 24.80 15.07 18.32
C TYR A 120 25.23 14.13 19.46
N VAL A 121 26.20 14.60 20.25
CA VAL A 121 26.71 13.94 21.44
C VAL A 121 26.50 14.87 22.63
N LEU A 122 25.65 14.43 23.57
CA LEU A 122 25.43 15.17 24.81
C LEU A 122 26.66 15.03 25.72
N LYS A 123 27.26 16.16 26.09
CA LYS A 123 28.37 16.20 27.05
C LYS A 123 27.83 16.52 28.45
N TYR A 124 28.02 15.63 29.39
CA TYR A 124 27.65 15.82 30.79
C TYR A 124 28.88 15.54 31.69
N GLY A 125 29.57 16.61 32.12
CA GLY A 125 30.86 16.49 32.77
C GLY A 125 31.89 15.77 31.90
N ASN A 126 32.46 14.69 32.43
CA ASN A 126 33.44 13.85 31.72
C ASN A 126 32.77 12.79 30.79
N TYR A 127 31.45 12.68 30.78
CA TYR A 127 30.72 11.68 30.01
C TYR A 127 30.23 12.28 28.67
N SER A 128 30.37 11.49 27.60
CA SER A 128 29.92 11.80 26.26
C SER A 128 28.86 10.77 25.86
N ILE A 129 27.59 11.15 25.85
CA ILE A 129 26.45 10.28 25.51
C ILE A 129 26.05 10.54 24.06
N PRO A 130 26.22 9.56 23.15
CA PRO A 130 25.86 9.71 21.74
C PRO A 130 24.34 9.57 21.55
N ILE A 131 23.57 10.61 21.92
CA ILE A 131 22.11 10.53 22.07
C ILE A 131 21.42 10.23 20.74
N GLU A 132 21.84 10.86 19.64
CA GLU A 132 21.24 10.62 18.31
C GLU A 132 21.60 9.23 17.77
N LEU A 133 22.80 8.72 18.07
CA LEU A 133 23.14 7.34 17.74
C LEU A 133 22.20 6.36 18.45
N ILE A 134 21.89 6.61 19.72
CA ILE A 134 20.95 5.77 20.50
C ILE A 134 19.53 5.87 19.93
N ILE A 135 19.05 7.10 19.66
CA ILE A 135 17.70 7.34 19.12
C ILE A 135 17.56 6.67 17.75
N GLY A 136 18.49 6.90 16.84
CA GLY A 136 18.43 6.32 15.49
C GLY A 136 18.53 4.81 15.50
N SER A 137 19.46 4.23 16.29
CA SER A 137 19.57 2.77 16.43
C SER A 137 18.28 2.16 17.00
N THR A 138 17.71 2.78 18.03
CA THR A 138 16.44 2.34 18.64
C THR A 138 15.30 2.43 17.63
N GLY A 139 15.20 3.53 16.87
CA GLY A 139 14.19 3.71 15.84
C GLY A 139 14.28 2.65 14.74
N ILE A 140 15.48 2.33 14.24
CA ILE A 140 15.70 1.27 13.25
C ILE A 140 15.26 -0.10 13.81
N LEU A 141 15.66 -0.44 15.03
CA LEU A 141 15.29 -1.71 15.66
C LEU A 141 13.75 -1.83 15.84
N ILE A 142 13.10 -0.75 16.28
CA ILE A 142 11.64 -0.71 16.44
C ILE A 142 10.95 -0.84 15.09
N LEU A 143 11.46 -0.20 14.04
CA LEU A 143 10.92 -0.36 12.68
C LEU A 143 11.03 -1.81 12.20
N LEU A 144 12.16 -2.47 12.39
CA LEU A 144 12.34 -3.87 12.03
C LEU A 144 11.40 -4.78 12.82
N GLU A 145 11.21 -4.52 14.12
CA GLU A 145 10.26 -5.28 14.94
C GLU A 145 8.80 -5.02 14.53
N ALA A 146 8.43 -3.78 14.20
CA ALA A 146 7.11 -3.47 13.63
C ALA A 146 6.89 -4.22 12.32
N THR A 147 7.89 -4.26 11.45
CA THR A 147 7.86 -5.00 10.18
C THR A 147 7.65 -6.49 10.41
N ARG A 148 8.36 -7.08 11.37
CA ARG A 148 8.19 -8.49 11.73
C ARG A 148 6.76 -8.81 12.17
N ARG A 149 6.13 -7.92 12.92
CA ARG A 149 4.77 -8.11 13.45
C ARG A 149 3.69 -7.92 12.40
N VAL A 150 3.81 -6.89 11.58
CA VAL A 150 2.76 -6.46 10.64
C VAL A 150 2.86 -7.22 9.33
N ILE A 151 4.07 -7.41 8.80
CA ILE A 151 4.32 -7.97 7.46
C ILE A 151 4.85 -9.40 7.57
N GLY A 152 5.85 -9.60 8.43
CA GLY A 152 6.52 -10.88 8.62
C GLY A 152 8.02 -10.82 8.49
N ILE A 153 8.66 -11.98 8.63
CA ILE A 153 10.12 -12.13 8.70
C ILE A 153 10.84 -11.84 7.37
N PRO A 154 10.31 -12.15 6.16
CA PRO A 154 11.10 -12.05 4.93
C PRO A 154 11.67 -10.65 4.69
N LEU A 155 10.85 -9.60 4.82
CA LEU A 155 11.31 -8.23 4.62
C LEU A 155 12.35 -7.79 5.66
N VAL A 156 12.19 -8.25 6.91
CA VAL A 156 13.16 -7.98 7.98
C VAL A 156 14.51 -8.60 7.68
N VAL A 157 14.53 -9.86 7.23
CA VAL A 157 15.78 -10.55 6.86
C VAL A 157 16.51 -9.80 5.76
N ILE A 158 15.81 -9.41 4.71
CA ILE A 158 16.38 -8.65 3.60
C ILE A 158 16.95 -7.32 4.12
N ALA A 159 16.17 -6.54 4.88
CA ALA A 159 16.64 -5.27 5.43
C ALA A 159 17.88 -5.43 6.33
N VAL A 160 17.90 -6.45 7.20
CA VAL A 160 19.06 -6.76 8.05
C VAL A 160 20.26 -7.16 7.21
N CYS A 161 20.09 -7.98 6.16
CA CYS A 161 21.19 -8.33 5.26
C CYS A 161 21.80 -7.08 4.60
N PHE A 162 20.98 -6.12 4.17
CA PHE A 162 21.46 -4.88 3.58
C PHE A 162 22.15 -3.96 4.61
N LEU A 163 21.67 -3.91 5.87
CA LEU A 163 22.36 -3.20 6.94
C LEU A 163 23.71 -3.82 7.26
N LEU A 164 23.78 -5.15 7.35
CA LEU A 164 25.04 -5.88 7.56
C LEU A 164 25.99 -5.69 6.38
N PHE A 165 25.49 -5.73 5.14
CA PHE A 165 26.28 -5.43 3.95
C PHE A 165 26.86 -4.02 4.01
N SER A 166 26.06 -3.01 4.39
CA SER A 166 26.52 -1.63 4.52
C SER A 166 27.62 -1.47 5.59
N TYR A 167 27.51 -2.23 6.69
CA TYR A 167 28.49 -2.17 7.77
C TYR A 167 29.77 -2.98 7.47
N TYR A 168 29.62 -4.21 6.95
CA TYR A 168 30.70 -5.16 6.70
C TYR A 168 31.15 -5.21 5.22
N GLY A 169 30.88 -4.20 4.42
CA GLY A 169 31.14 -4.20 2.98
C GLY A 169 32.55 -4.54 2.54
N GLN A 170 33.55 -4.29 3.41
CA GLN A 170 34.95 -4.66 3.18
C GLN A 170 35.19 -6.18 3.12
N TYR A 171 34.29 -6.99 3.67
CA TYR A 171 34.38 -8.46 3.64
C TYR A 171 33.48 -9.07 2.55
N ALA A 172 32.79 -8.24 1.78
CA ALA A 172 31.96 -8.70 0.66
C ALA A 172 32.85 -9.21 -0.49
N PRO A 173 32.31 -10.03 -1.41
CA PRO A 173 33.03 -10.44 -2.61
C PRO A 173 33.57 -9.21 -3.37
N GLU A 174 34.76 -9.34 -3.97
CA GLU A 174 35.51 -8.23 -4.58
C GLU A 174 34.67 -7.34 -5.50
N ILE A 175 33.78 -7.95 -6.29
CA ILE A 175 32.93 -7.25 -7.27
C ILE A 175 31.93 -6.30 -6.62
N ILE A 176 31.44 -6.61 -5.42
CA ILE A 176 30.46 -5.80 -4.67
C ILE A 176 31.04 -5.21 -3.38
N SER A 177 32.36 -5.35 -3.18
CA SER A 177 33.02 -4.85 -1.98
C SER A 177 33.03 -3.33 -1.94
N HIS A 178 32.98 -2.78 -0.74
CA HIS A 178 33.13 -1.35 -0.46
C HIS A 178 33.75 -1.15 0.92
N GLY A 179 34.18 0.08 1.23
CA GLY A 179 34.94 0.39 2.45
C GLY A 179 34.23 0.15 3.79
N GLY A 180 32.95 -0.23 3.77
CA GLY A 180 32.12 -0.37 4.97
C GLY A 180 31.76 1.00 5.59
N LEU A 181 30.63 1.07 6.26
CA LEU A 181 30.20 2.26 7.00
C LEU A 181 30.44 2.11 8.49
N SER A 182 30.96 3.13 9.16
CA SER A 182 30.97 3.14 10.62
C SER A 182 29.53 3.17 11.16
N LEU A 183 29.31 2.62 12.37
CA LEU A 183 27.98 2.58 12.97
C LEU A 183 27.32 3.98 13.03
N LYS A 184 28.10 5.02 13.36
CA LYS A 184 27.59 6.40 13.38
C LYS A 184 27.10 6.85 12.02
N ARG A 185 27.87 6.57 10.96
CA ARG A 185 27.51 6.94 9.59
C ARG A 185 26.31 6.13 9.08
N LEU A 186 26.27 4.84 9.37
CA LEU A 186 25.16 3.97 9.03
C LEU A 186 23.85 4.45 9.66
N VAL A 187 23.84 4.68 10.97
CA VAL A 187 22.64 5.13 11.70
C VAL A 187 22.24 6.54 11.28
N GLY A 188 23.24 7.45 11.12
CA GLY A 188 23.00 8.81 10.67
C GLY A 188 22.28 8.83 9.32
N PHE A 189 22.80 8.10 8.35
CA PHE A 189 22.23 7.99 7.03
C PHE A 189 20.85 7.29 7.01
N GLN A 190 20.70 6.20 7.76
CA GLN A 190 19.46 5.44 7.75
C GLN A 190 18.30 6.15 8.45
N TRP A 191 18.55 6.86 9.58
CA TRP A 191 17.48 7.41 10.43
C TRP A 191 17.29 8.92 10.30
N PHE A 192 18.32 9.69 9.97
CA PHE A 192 18.25 11.14 9.98
C PHE A 192 18.35 11.78 8.59
N ASP A 193 18.61 10.98 7.56
CA ASP A 193 18.69 11.43 6.18
C ASP A 193 17.36 11.26 5.42
N GLN A 194 17.22 11.98 4.30
CA GLN A 194 16.06 11.92 3.41
C GLN A 194 16.20 10.91 2.27
N GLU A 195 17.25 10.10 2.25
CA GLU A 195 17.52 9.15 1.17
C GLU A 195 17.30 7.67 1.57
N ALA A 196 17.06 7.40 2.85
CA ALA A 196 16.86 6.06 3.37
C ALA A 196 15.42 5.85 3.90
N ILE A 197 15.25 5.57 5.19
CA ILE A 197 13.94 5.31 5.81
C ILE A 197 12.95 6.44 5.51
N PHE A 198 13.38 7.69 5.65
CA PHE A 198 12.57 8.87 5.37
C PHE A 198 12.76 9.39 3.92
N GLY A 199 13.18 8.51 3.01
CA GLY A 199 13.41 8.82 1.61
C GLY A 199 12.14 9.01 0.77
N ILE A 200 12.32 8.91 -0.56
CA ILE A 200 11.22 9.06 -1.53
C ILE A 200 10.02 8.16 -1.21
N PRO A 201 10.19 6.86 -0.88
CA PRO A 201 9.04 5.98 -0.68
C PRO A 201 8.11 6.44 0.45
N ILE A 202 8.66 6.83 1.61
CA ILE A 202 7.84 7.32 2.73
C ILE A 202 7.29 8.73 2.44
N GLY A 203 8.01 9.55 1.68
CA GLY A 203 7.51 10.83 1.20
C GLY A 203 6.22 10.67 0.39
N VAL A 204 6.26 9.78 -0.60
CA VAL A 204 5.08 9.43 -1.41
C VAL A 204 3.93 8.89 -0.56
N SER A 205 4.26 8.14 0.50
CA SER A 205 3.27 7.62 1.46
C SER A 205 2.52 8.76 2.17
N VAL A 206 3.24 9.79 2.59
CA VAL A 206 2.68 10.99 3.24
C VAL A 206 1.92 11.85 2.25
N ASP A 207 2.51 12.09 1.07
CA ASP A 207 1.99 13.08 0.12
C ASP A 207 0.64 12.67 -0.47
N PHE A 208 0.44 11.37 -0.77
CA PHE A 208 -0.80 10.94 -1.42
C PHE A 208 -1.25 9.49 -1.17
N ILE A 209 -0.36 8.51 -0.91
CA ILE A 209 -0.82 7.11 -0.73
C ILE A 209 -1.84 6.99 0.40
N PHE A 210 -1.60 7.67 1.52
CA PHE A 210 -2.53 7.65 2.65
C PHE A 210 -3.94 8.08 2.23
N LEU A 211 -4.06 9.15 1.46
CA LEU A 211 -5.36 9.67 1.02
C LEU A 211 -6.07 8.72 0.05
N PHE A 212 -5.34 8.03 -0.82
CA PHE A 212 -5.93 7.01 -1.68
C PHE A 212 -6.44 5.82 -0.89
N VAL A 213 -5.69 5.37 0.13
CA VAL A 213 -6.13 4.31 1.06
C VAL A 213 -7.35 4.77 1.87
N LEU A 214 -7.35 6.02 2.32
CA LEU A 214 -8.47 6.63 3.04
C LEU A 214 -9.73 6.73 2.15
N PHE A 215 -9.58 7.19 0.91
CA PHE A 215 -10.66 7.23 -0.08
C PHE A 215 -11.26 5.84 -0.31
N GLY A 216 -10.41 4.82 -0.48
CA GLY A 216 -10.83 3.43 -0.60
C GLY A 216 -11.62 2.96 0.64
N ALA A 217 -11.16 3.29 1.83
CA ALA A 217 -11.83 2.95 3.09
C ALA A 217 -13.20 3.63 3.22
N PHE A 218 -13.32 4.90 2.84
CA PHE A 218 -14.62 5.60 2.81
C PHE A 218 -15.58 4.97 1.80
N LEU A 219 -15.10 4.64 0.61
CA LEU A 219 -15.94 4.01 -0.41
C LEU A 219 -16.43 2.62 0.03
N GLU A 220 -15.56 1.85 0.68
CA GLU A 220 -15.91 0.53 1.23
C GLU A 220 -16.95 0.65 2.35
N THR A 221 -16.74 1.56 3.31
CA THR A 221 -17.68 1.75 4.44
C THR A 221 -19.03 2.29 4.01
N ALA A 222 -19.08 3.10 2.94
CA ALA A 222 -20.31 3.58 2.34
C ALA A 222 -21.08 2.52 1.52
N GLY A 223 -20.47 1.32 1.28
CA GLY A 223 -21.10 0.23 0.54
C GLY A 223 -20.70 0.11 -0.92
N GLY A 224 -19.72 0.89 -1.40
CA GLY A 224 -19.27 0.88 -2.79
C GLY A 224 -18.75 -0.47 -3.26
N GLY A 225 -18.08 -1.24 -2.40
CA GLY A 225 -17.60 -2.58 -2.75
C GLY A 225 -18.73 -3.53 -3.16
N LYS A 226 -19.81 -3.56 -2.38
CA LYS A 226 -21.01 -4.34 -2.73
C LYS A 226 -21.64 -3.87 -4.03
N TYR A 227 -21.75 -2.56 -4.23
CA TYR A 227 -22.30 -2.00 -5.45
C TYR A 227 -21.52 -2.46 -6.70
N PHE A 228 -20.20 -2.40 -6.69
CA PHE A 228 -19.37 -2.83 -7.82
C PHE A 228 -19.51 -4.33 -8.09
N LEU A 229 -19.59 -5.13 -7.04
CA LEU A 229 -19.81 -6.56 -7.18
C LEU A 229 -21.18 -6.89 -7.79
N ASP A 230 -22.24 -6.28 -7.27
CA ASP A 230 -23.61 -6.45 -7.80
C ASP A 230 -23.70 -6.00 -9.27
N LEU A 231 -23.02 -4.89 -9.62
CA LEU A 231 -22.94 -4.39 -11.01
C LEU A 231 -22.21 -5.40 -11.92
N ALA A 232 -21.10 -5.98 -11.46
CA ALA A 232 -20.37 -7.00 -12.21
C ALA A 232 -21.23 -8.26 -12.43
N PHE A 233 -21.96 -8.73 -11.42
CA PHE A 233 -22.91 -9.84 -11.58
C PHE A 233 -24.04 -9.52 -12.54
N ALA A 234 -24.58 -8.30 -12.51
CA ALA A 234 -25.62 -7.87 -13.43
C ALA A 234 -25.14 -7.84 -14.90
N LEU A 235 -23.86 -7.48 -15.13
CA LEU A 235 -23.26 -7.38 -16.46
C LEU A 235 -22.94 -8.75 -17.07
N VAL A 236 -22.24 -9.60 -16.36
CA VAL A 236 -21.65 -10.83 -16.94
C VAL A 236 -22.14 -12.13 -16.30
N GLY A 237 -22.90 -12.09 -15.21
CA GLY A 237 -23.29 -13.26 -14.43
C GLY A 237 -24.06 -14.33 -15.21
N LYS A 238 -24.85 -13.96 -16.23
CA LYS A 238 -25.59 -14.89 -17.11
C LYS A 238 -24.72 -15.62 -18.13
N THR A 239 -23.50 -15.13 -18.38
CA THR A 239 -22.61 -15.73 -19.38
C THR A 239 -22.01 -17.03 -18.86
N ARG A 240 -21.50 -17.89 -19.76
CA ARG A 240 -20.82 -19.13 -19.37
C ARG A 240 -19.62 -18.82 -18.48
N GLY A 241 -19.53 -19.45 -17.29
CA GLY A 241 -18.56 -19.08 -16.26
C GLY A 241 -18.80 -17.70 -15.64
N GLY A 242 -20.05 -17.20 -15.72
CA GLY A 242 -20.46 -15.87 -15.24
C GLY A 242 -19.98 -15.51 -13.84
N PRO A 243 -20.06 -16.40 -12.83
CA PRO A 243 -19.54 -16.12 -11.49
C PRO A 243 -18.06 -15.76 -11.45
N ALA A 244 -17.23 -16.52 -12.19
CA ALA A 244 -15.79 -16.23 -12.25
C ALA A 244 -15.52 -14.88 -12.96
N LYS A 245 -16.24 -14.61 -14.06
CA LYS A 245 -16.15 -13.33 -14.78
C LYS A 245 -16.64 -12.15 -13.95
N ALA A 246 -17.72 -12.34 -13.18
CA ALA A 246 -18.21 -11.32 -12.26
C ALA A 246 -17.23 -11.07 -11.11
N ALA A 247 -16.59 -12.13 -10.59
CA ALA A 247 -15.52 -12.01 -9.62
C ALA A 247 -14.34 -11.18 -10.18
N ILE A 248 -13.90 -11.48 -11.41
CA ILE A 248 -12.80 -10.74 -12.07
C ILE A 248 -13.14 -9.25 -12.21
N LEU A 249 -14.31 -8.91 -12.72
CA LEU A 249 -14.71 -7.52 -12.91
C LEU A 249 -14.97 -6.81 -11.56
N GLY A 250 -15.71 -7.44 -10.65
CA GLY A 250 -16.04 -6.86 -9.34
C GLY A 250 -14.80 -6.68 -8.46
N SER A 251 -13.97 -7.71 -8.37
CA SER A 251 -12.70 -7.64 -7.64
C SER A 251 -11.72 -6.66 -8.30
N GLY A 252 -11.74 -6.54 -9.63
CA GLY A 252 -10.99 -5.53 -10.35
C GLY A 252 -11.40 -4.10 -9.99
N MET A 253 -12.70 -3.81 -10.01
CA MET A 253 -13.23 -2.48 -9.68
C MET A 253 -12.99 -2.11 -8.21
N THR A 254 -13.13 -3.06 -7.28
CA THR A 254 -12.83 -2.81 -5.86
C THR A 254 -11.33 -2.75 -5.60
N GLY A 255 -10.53 -3.62 -6.22
CA GLY A 255 -9.08 -3.69 -6.11
C GLY A 255 -8.37 -2.44 -6.62
N MET A 256 -8.87 -1.90 -7.75
CA MET A 256 -8.41 -0.63 -8.32
C MET A 256 -8.49 0.53 -7.30
N ILE A 257 -9.46 0.50 -6.39
CA ILE A 257 -9.71 1.56 -5.41
C ILE A 257 -9.03 1.26 -4.08
N SER A 258 -9.07 0.00 -3.62
CA SER A 258 -8.45 -0.40 -2.34
C SER A 258 -6.92 -0.36 -2.38
N GLY A 259 -6.32 -0.53 -3.54
CA GLY A 259 -4.87 -0.57 -3.72
C GLY A 259 -4.15 -1.74 -3.03
N SER A 260 -4.90 -2.65 -2.39
CA SER A 260 -4.35 -3.80 -1.67
C SER A 260 -4.98 -5.11 -2.14
N SER A 261 -4.19 -5.99 -2.76
CA SER A 261 -4.66 -7.30 -3.20
C SER A 261 -5.15 -8.16 -2.04
N VAL A 262 -4.46 -8.12 -0.90
CA VAL A 262 -4.82 -8.91 0.28
C VAL A 262 -6.17 -8.46 0.83
N ALA A 263 -6.34 -7.16 1.09
CA ALA A 263 -7.60 -6.60 1.58
C ALA A 263 -8.74 -6.87 0.59
N ASN A 264 -8.49 -6.69 -0.71
CA ASN A 264 -9.49 -6.94 -1.75
C ASN A 264 -9.90 -8.40 -1.84
N THR A 265 -8.95 -9.35 -1.84
CA THR A 265 -9.24 -10.80 -1.84
C THR A 265 -10.12 -11.20 -0.66
N VAL A 266 -9.88 -10.61 0.51
CA VAL A 266 -10.69 -10.89 1.71
C VAL A 266 -12.10 -10.31 1.56
N THR A 267 -12.19 -9.07 1.12
CA THR A 267 -13.49 -8.37 1.02
C THR A 267 -14.38 -8.98 -0.05
N THR A 268 -13.88 -9.16 -1.27
CA THR A 268 -14.66 -9.69 -2.40
C THR A 268 -14.74 -11.21 -2.39
N GLY A 269 -13.68 -11.91 -2.01
CA GLY A 269 -13.61 -13.36 -2.02
C GLY A 269 -14.58 -14.04 -1.06
N THR A 270 -14.98 -13.37 0.02
CA THR A 270 -16.02 -13.88 0.93
C THR A 270 -17.36 -14.10 0.22
N PHE A 271 -17.63 -13.34 -0.83
CA PHE A 271 -18.85 -13.45 -1.65
C PHE A 271 -18.61 -14.25 -2.93
N THR A 272 -17.55 -13.98 -3.65
CA THR A 272 -17.29 -14.52 -4.99
C THR A 272 -16.87 -15.99 -4.95
N ILE A 273 -16.00 -16.38 -4.01
CA ILE A 273 -15.53 -17.78 -3.90
C ILE A 273 -16.68 -18.75 -3.63
N PRO A 274 -17.59 -18.52 -2.65
CA PRO A 274 -18.75 -19.39 -2.46
C PRO A 274 -19.63 -19.53 -3.71
N ILE A 275 -19.88 -18.43 -4.43
CA ILE A 275 -20.73 -18.46 -5.63
C ILE A 275 -20.03 -19.24 -6.77
N MET A 276 -18.73 -19.04 -6.98
CA MET A 276 -17.97 -19.83 -7.96
C MET A 276 -18.00 -21.32 -7.63
N LYS A 277 -17.86 -21.70 -6.36
CA LYS A 277 -17.96 -23.10 -5.91
C LYS A 277 -19.35 -23.69 -6.15
N GLN A 278 -20.42 -22.95 -5.84
CA GLN A 278 -21.81 -23.40 -6.07
C GLN A 278 -22.11 -23.64 -7.56
N THR A 279 -21.42 -22.96 -8.44
CA THR A 279 -21.59 -23.10 -9.90
C THR A 279 -20.65 -24.14 -10.53
N GLY A 280 -19.80 -24.83 -9.72
CA GLY A 280 -19.03 -25.98 -10.15
C GLY A 280 -17.53 -25.75 -10.33
N PHE A 281 -16.98 -24.58 -9.96
CA PHE A 281 -15.53 -24.41 -9.85
C PHE A 281 -15.00 -25.13 -8.61
N SER A 282 -13.83 -25.76 -8.70
CA SER A 282 -13.15 -26.27 -7.51
C SER A 282 -12.76 -25.13 -6.55
N LYS A 283 -12.58 -25.45 -5.28
CA LYS A 283 -12.20 -24.46 -4.25
C LYS A 283 -10.84 -23.79 -4.56
N GLU A 284 -9.90 -24.57 -5.12
CA GLU A 284 -8.58 -24.10 -5.51
C GLU A 284 -8.68 -23.11 -6.69
N LYS A 285 -9.46 -23.45 -7.71
CA LYS A 285 -9.65 -22.57 -8.88
C LYS A 285 -10.43 -21.31 -8.53
N ALA A 286 -11.47 -21.43 -7.70
CA ALA A 286 -12.21 -20.25 -7.23
C ALA A 286 -11.31 -19.31 -6.43
N GLY A 287 -10.47 -19.85 -5.54
CA GLY A 287 -9.48 -19.06 -4.81
C GLY A 287 -8.42 -18.43 -5.72
N ALA A 288 -7.90 -19.19 -6.69
CA ALA A 288 -6.90 -18.69 -7.64
C ALA A 288 -7.44 -17.56 -8.53
N ILE A 289 -8.68 -17.67 -9.03
CA ILE A 289 -9.33 -16.63 -9.82
C ILE A 289 -9.49 -15.36 -8.99
N GLU A 290 -9.93 -15.47 -7.74
CA GLU A 290 -10.13 -14.33 -6.85
C GLU A 290 -8.80 -13.63 -6.53
N VAL A 291 -7.76 -14.39 -6.17
CA VAL A 291 -6.43 -13.83 -5.88
C VAL A 291 -5.84 -13.14 -7.10
N ALA A 292 -5.88 -13.79 -8.27
CA ALA A 292 -5.37 -13.19 -9.51
C ALA A 292 -6.14 -11.92 -9.90
N SER A 293 -7.46 -11.91 -9.69
CA SER A 293 -8.30 -10.71 -9.94
C SER A 293 -7.95 -9.56 -9.00
N SER A 294 -7.72 -9.88 -7.73
CA SER A 294 -7.35 -8.91 -6.71
C SER A 294 -5.96 -8.32 -6.94
N VAL A 295 -4.99 -9.13 -7.37
CA VAL A 295 -3.65 -8.67 -7.75
C VAL A 295 -3.74 -7.76 -8.98
N ASN A 296 -4.47 -8.17 -10.02
CA ASN A 296 -4.71 -7.34 -11.21
C ASN A 296 -5.42 -6.02 -10.87
N GLY A 297 -6.25 -5.97 -9.82
CA GLY A 297 -6.88 -4.74 -9.36
C GLY A 297 -5.86 -3.65 -8.98
N GLN A 298 -4.75 -4.02 -8.36
CA GLN A 298 -3.71 -3.04 -7.97
C GLN A 298 -2.96 -2.41 -9.14
N ILE A 299 -2.91 -3.08 -10.28
CA ILE A 299 -2.25 -2.58 -11.48
C ILE A 299 -3.20 -1.85 -12.43
N MET A 300 -4.51 -1.83 -12.11
CA MET A 300 -5.53 -1.23 -12.98
C MET A 300 -5.70 0.27 -12.71
N PRO A 301 -5.45 1.13 -13.72
CA PRO A 301 -5.79 2.56 -13.62
C PRO A 301 -7.28 2.80 -13.38
N PRO A 302 -7.67 3.98 -12.81
CA PRO A 302 -6.85 5.17 -12.60
C PRO A 302 -6.19 5.28 -11.22
N VAL A 303 -6.58 4.46 -10.21
CA VAL A 303 -6.07 4.65 -8.84
C VAL A 303 -4.83 3.79 -8.62
N MET A 304 -4.86 2.52 -9.01
CA MET A 304 -3.77 1.56 -8.84
C MET A 304 -3.32 1.37 -7.38
N GLY A 305 -2.32 0.53 -7.15
CA GLY A 305 -1.70 0.35 -5.84
C GLY A 305 -0.62 1.41 -5.54
N ALA A 306 -0.17 1.43 -4.29
CA ALA A 306 0.81 2.39 -3.77
C ALA A 306 2.13 2.42 -4.57
N ALA A 307 2.54 1.31 -5.17
CA ALA A 307 3.76 1.21 -5.98
C ALA A 307 3.76 2.15 -7.20
N ALA A 308 2.61 2.38 -7.83
CA ALA A 308 2.52 3.26 -9.00
C ALA A 308 2.84 4.73 -8.67
N PHE A 309 2.51 5.17 -7.47
CA PHE A 309 2.86 6.51 -6.99
C PHE A 309 4.35 6.64 -6.70
N VAL A 310 4.95 5.61 -6.07
CA VAL A 310 6.39 5.55 -5.85
C VAL A 310 7.13 5.54 -7.19
N MET A 311 6.62 4.81 -8.20
CA MET A 311 7.15 4.81 -9.56
C MET A 311 7.21 6.22 -10.14
N ALA A 312 6.12 6.96 -10.08
CA ALA A 312 6.07 8.34 -10.59
C ALA A 312 7.16 9.22 -9.98
N SER A 313 7.38 9.09 -8.67
CA SER A 313 8.41 9.85 -7.94
C SER A 313 9.83 9.36 -8.23
N PHE A 314 10.07 8.06 -8.40
CA PHE A 314 11.39 7.52 -8.73
C PHE A 314 11.90 7.97 -10.10
N ILE A 315 11.01 8.04 -11.09
CA ILE A 315 11.38 8.42 -12.46
C ILE A 315 11.12 9.90 -12.77
N GLY A 316 10.59 10.67 -11.81
CA GLY A 316 10.39 12.11 -11.95
C GLY A 316 9.30 12.50 -12.95
N VAL A 317 8.26 11.66 -13.14
CA VAL A 317 7.13 11.93 -14.04
C VAL A 317 5.84 12.17 -13.27
N THR A 318 4.85 12.76 -13.94
CA THR A 318 3.54 12.91 -13.33
C THR A 318 2.85 11.55 -13.15
N TYR A 319 2.02 11.42 -12.11
CA TYR A 319 1.23 10.21 -11.92
C TYR A 319 0.34 9.88 -13.13
N PHE A 320 -0.15 10.91 -13.83
CA PHE A 320 -0.95 10.73 -15.05
C PHE A 320 -0.17 10.01 -16.18
N GLU A 321 1.12 10.27 -16.32
CA GLU A 321 1.96 9.54 -17.30
C GLU A 321 2.05 8.05 -16.94
N ILE A 322 2.17 7.71 -15.66
CA ILE A 322 2.13 6.30 -15.23
C ILE A 322 0.78 5.67 -15.57
N VAL A 323 -0.33 6.33 -15.25
CA VAL A 323 -1.70 5.87 -15.57
C VAL A 323 -1.85 5.57 -17.07
N LYS A 324 -1.40 6.48 -17.92
CA LYS A 324 -1.48 6.36 -19.37
C LYS A 324 -0.72 5.14 -19.90
N HIS A 325 0.51 4.91 -19.43
CA HIS A 325 1.34 3.81 -19.87
C HIS A 325 0.96 2.46 -19.24
N ALA A 326 0.45 2.46 -18.01
CA ALA A 326 -0.03 1.26 -17.32
C ALA A 326 -1.36 0.72 -17.86
N PHE A 327 -2.15 1.56 -18.57
CA PHE A 327 -3.51 1.21 -19.00
C PHE A 327 -3.54 0.01 -19.94
N LEU A 328 -2.69 0.00 -20.96
CA LEU A 328 -2.67 -1.09 -21.94
C LEU A 328 -2.23 -2.43 -21.34
N PRO A 329 -1.10 -2.54 -20.60
CA PRO A 329 -0.72 -3.78 -19.92
C PRO A 329 -1.81 -4.30 -18.97
N ALA A 330 -2.46 -3.40 -18.20
CA ALA A 330 -3.53 -3.78 -17.29
C ALA A 330 -4.71 -4.42 -18.05
N ILE A 331 -5.17 -3.80 -19.13
CA ILE A 331 -6.26 -4.35 -19.96
C ILE A 331 -5.89 -5.72 -20.51
N ILE A 332 -4.67 -5.88 -21.04
CA ILE A 332 -4.21 -7.17 -21.58
C ILE A 332 -4.25 -8.25 -20.48
N SER A 333 -3.78 -7.94 -19.28
CA SER A 333 -3.81 -8.86 -18.14
C SER A 333 -5.24 -9.26 -17.76
N TYR A 334 -6.17 -8.31 -17.73
CA TYR A 334 -7.59 -8.60 -17.47
C TYR A 334 -8.24 -9.42 -18.57
N ILE A 335 -7.98 -9.13 -19.84
CA ILE A 335 -8.46 -9.92 -20.97
C ILE A 335 -7.94 -11.36 -20.88
N ALA A 336 -6.65 -11.54 -20.58
CA ALA A 336 -6.05 -12.86 -20.43
C ALA A 336 -6.72 -13.65 -19.29
N LEU A 337 -6.89 -13.05 -18.12
CA LEU A 337 -7.53 -13.70 -16.97
C LEU A 337 -9.01 -14.04 -17.26
N PHE A 338 -9.73 -13.12 -17.90
CA PHE A 338 -11.11 -13.32 -18.30
C PHE A 338 -11.25 -14.46 -19.31
N TYR A 339 -10.33 -14.54 -20.26
CA TYR A 339 -10.31 -15.60 -21.29
C TYR A 339 -9.93 -16.96 -20.69
N ILE A 340 -8.89 -17.02 -19.85
CA ILE A 340 -8.50 -18.26 -19.15
C ILE A 340 -9.66 -18.80 -18.31
N SER A 341 -10.34 -17.94 -17.55
CA SER A 341 -11.49 -18.35 -16.74
C SER A 341 -12.69 -18.80 -17.60
N HIS A 342 -12.84 -18.23 -18.80
CA HIS A 342 -13.85 -18.68 -19.77
C HIS A 342 -13.52 -20.07 -20.33
N LEU A 343 -12.29 -20.33 -20.73
CA LEU A 343 -11.85 -21.64 -21.21
C LEU A 343 -12.00 -22.72 -20.13
N GLU A 344 -11.68 -22.38 -18.87
CA GLU A 344 -11.88 -23.30 -17.76
C GLU A 344 -13.37 -23.63 -17.55
N ALA A 345 -14.25 -22.63 -17.64
CA ALA A 345 -15.69 -22.83 -17.57
C ALA A 345 -16.22 -23.68 -18.74
N LEU A 346 -15.65 -23.54 -19.93
CA LEU A 346 -15.95 -24.41 -21.09
C LEU A 346 -15.54 -25.86 -20.81
N LYS A 347 -14.31 -26.07 -20.35
CA LYS A 347 -13.76 -27.39 -20.02
C LYS A 347 -14.60 -28.13 -18.99
N LEU A 348 -15.11 -27.40 -17.99
CA LEU A 348 -15.95 -27.94 -16.91
C LEU A 348 -17.46 -28.03 -17.29
N GLY A 349 -17.86 -27.60 -18.49
CA GLY A 349 -19.27 -27.60 -18.92
C GLY A 349 -20.17 -26.64 -18.13
N LEU A 350 -19.58 -25.62 -17.45
CA LEU A 350 -20.33 -24.73 -16.56
C LEU A 350 -21.26 -23.81 -17.34
N LYS A 351 -22.40 -23.50 -16.73
CA LYS A 351 -23.38 -22.54 -17.23
C LYS A 351 -23.24 -21.21 -16.48
N GLY A 352 -23.90 -20.17 -16.94
CA GLY A 352 -24.11 -18.93 -16.19
C GLY A 352 -25.19 -19.06 -15.11
N ILE A 353 -25.32 -18.03 -14.30
CA ILE A 353 -26.40 -17.91 -13.31
C ILE A 353 -27.72 -17.63 -14.04
N GLU A 354 -28.80 -18.22 -13.56
CA GLU A 354 -30.16 -17.96 -14.06
C GLU A 354 -30.53 -16.48 -13.92
N LYS A 355 -31.19 -15.93 -14.94
CA LYS A 355 -31.50 -14.49 -15.03
C LYS A 355 -32.27 -13.95 -13.82
N ASP A 356 -33.16 -14.79 -13.26
CA ASP A 356 -34.02 -14.40 -12.14
C ASP A 356 -33.28 -14.29 -10.81
N LYS A 357 -32.08 -14.91 -10.71
CA LYS A 357 -31.18 -14.83 -9.55
C LYS A 357 -30.15 -13.70 -9.64
N LEU A 358 -30.11 -12.99 -10.77
CA LEU A 358 -29.15 -11.91 -10.99
C LEU A 358 -29.77 -10.55 -10.67
N PRO A 359 -28.95 -9.60 -10.15
CA PRO A 359 -29.39 -8.22 -10.00
C PRO A 359 -29.77 -7.63 -11.37
N LYS A 360 -30.83 -6.80 -11.40
CA LYS A 360 -31.24 -6.12 -12.62
C LYS A 360 -30.31 -4.96 -12.94
N LEU A 361 -29.65 -4.99 -14.10
CA LEU A 361 -28.60 -4.05 -14.48
C LEU A 361 -29.01 -2.58 -14.28
N LYS A 362 -30.20 -2.18 -14.79
CA LYS A 362 -30.66 -0.79 -14.71
C LYS A 362 -30.89 -0.33 -13.26
N GLU A 363 -31.53 -1.19 -12.45
CA GLU A 363 -31.81 -0.89 -11.04
C GLU A 363 -30.51 -0.80 -10.25
N THR A 364 -29.60 -1.75 -10.43
CA THR A 364 -28.29 -1.78 -9.78
C THR A 364 -27.45 -0.57 -10.18
N PHE A 365 -27.36 -0.25 -11.46
CA PHE A 365 -26.60 0.91 -11.95
C PHE A 365 -27.09 2.21 -11.34
N LEU A 366 -28.43 2.43 -11.35
CA LEU A 366 -29.02 3.66 -10.81
C LEU A 366 -28.89 3.78 -9.29
N SER A 367 -28.93 2.67 -8.56
CA SER A 367 -28.85 2.68 -7.09
C SER A 367 -27.49 3.16 -6.57
N GLY A 368 -26.41 3.01 -7.33
CA GLY A 368 -25.05 3.33 -6.90
C GLY A 368 -24.37 4.44 -7.70
N LEU A 369 -25.11 5.23 -8.49
CA LEU A 369 -24.54 6.36 -9.25
C LEU A 369 -23.76 7.33 -8.36
N HIS A 370 -24.19 7.50 -7.13
CA HIS A 370 -23.52 8.37 -6.17
C HIS A 370 -22.07 7.93 -5.86
N PHE A 371 -21.72 6.64 -6.00
CA PHE A 371 -20.34 6.15 -5.87
C PHE A 371 -19.46 6.48 -7.07
N LEU A 372 -20.07 6.65 -8.26
CA LEU A 372 -19.31 6.98 -9.46
C LEU A 372 -18.94 8.47 -9.52
N ILE A 373 -19.68 9.36 -8.85
CA ILE A 373 -19.41 10.81 -8.84
C ILE A 373 -18.02 11.13 -8.28
N PRO A 374 -17.60 10.65 -7.10
CA PRO A 374 -16.27 10.93 -6.57
C PRO A 374 -15.14 10.36 -7.45
N ILE A 375 -15.36 9.22 -8.08
CA ILE A 375 -14.40 8.62 -9.03
C ILE A 375 -14.28 9.49 -10.27
N PHE A 376 -15.40 9.97 -10.79
CA PHE A 376 -15.40 10.92 -11.91
C PHE A 376 -14.69 12.23 -11.53
N VAL A 377 -14.95 12.77 -10.33
CA VAL A 377 -14.24 13.96 -9.82
C VAL A 377 -12.74 13.71 -9.78
N LEU A 378 -12.29 12.57 -9.24
CA LEU A 378 -10.88 12.21 -9.21
C LEU A 378 -10.26 12.20 -10.61
N ILE A 379 -10.91 11.51 -11.56
CA ILE A 379 -10.42 11.41 -12.94
C ILE A 379 -10.41 12.78 -13.61
N TYR A 380 -11.46 13.58 -13.43
CA TYR A 380 -11.56 14.92 -14.00
C TYR A 380 -10.43 15.84 -13.51
N LEU A 381 -10.18 15.86 -12.19
CA LEU A 381 -9.14 16.69 -11.60
C LEU A 381 -7.73 16.23 -12.02
N LEU A 382 -7.51 14.91 -12.06
CA LEU A 382 -6.20 14.33 -12.37
C LEU A 382 -5.86 14.41 -13.87
N VAL A 383 -6.84 14.08 -14.74
CA VAL A 383 -6.62 13.92 -16.19
C VAL A 383 -6.89 15.19 -16.97
N TYR A 384 -8.01 15.84 -16.69
CA TYR A 384 -8.42 17.04 -17.44
C TYR A 384 -7.80 18.32 -16.88
N LEU A 385 -7.92 18.57 -15.59
CA LEU A 385 -7.31 19.74 -14.94
C LEU A 385 -5.84 19.56 -14.63
N ARG A 386 -5.30 18.33 -14.70
CA ARG A 386 -3.89 17.99 -14.44
C ARG A 386 -3.38 18.50 -13.09
N LEU A 387 -4.23 18.47 -12.07
CA LEU A 387 -3.84 18.77 -10.71
C LEU A 387 -2.93 17.67 -10.14
N THR A 388 -2.21 18.00 -9.07
CA THR A 388 -1.40 17.00 -8.36
C THR A 388 -2.27 15.86 -7.84
N ALA A 389 -1.68 14.68 -7.67
CA ALA A 389 -2.38 13.52 -7.13
C ALA A 389 -2.96 13.81 -5.73
N SER A 390 -2.22 14.55 -4.88
CA SER A 390 -2.66 14.94 -3.53
C SER A 390 -3.94 15.78 -3.56
N TYR A 391 -3.97 16.85 -4.34
CA TYR A 391 -5.17 17.69 -4.45
C TYR A 391 -6.33 16.94 -5.09
N SER A 392 -6.08 16.16 -6.12
CA SER A 392 -7.13 15.41 -6.82
C SER A 392 -7.83 14.44 -5.88
N ILE A 393 -7.07 13.67 -5.10
CA ILE A 393 -7.64 12.69 -4.17
C ILE A 393 -8.27 13.35 -2.94
N PHE A 394 -7.72 14.48 -2.46
CA PHE A 394 -8.33 15.26 -1.38
C PHE A 394 -9.74 15.70 -1.76
N TYR A 395 -9.90 16.38 -2.89
CA TYR A 395 -11.22 16.82 -3.35
C TYR A 395 -12.16 15.67 -3.69
N ALA A 396 -11.64 14.57 -4.26
CA ALA A 396 -12.42 13.37 -4.48
C ALA A 396 -12.95 12.76 -3.16
N THR A 397 -12.12 12.76 -2.11
CA THR A 397 -12.49 12.28 -0.78
C THR A 397 -13.58 13.17 -0.16
N ILE A 398 -13.42 14.49 -0.23
CA ILE A 398 -14.45 15.44 0.23
C ILE A 398 -15.76 15.26 -0.57
N SER A 399 -15.65 15.10 -1.89
CA SER A 399 -16.80 14.80 -2.76
C SER A 399 -17.50 13.51 -2.33
N LEU A 400 -16.76 12.43 -2.02
CA LEU A 400 -17.33 11.16 -1.58
C LEU A 400 -18.15 11.31 -0.29
N VAL A 401 -17.56 11.95 0.73
CA VAL A 401 -18.23 12.18 2.02
C VAL A 401 -19.47 13.05 1.85
N SER A 402 -19.37 14.11 1.03
CA SER A 402 -20.48 15.05 0.76
C SER A 402 -21.60 14.41 -0.04
N VAL A 403 -21.27 13.66 -1.09
CA VAL A 403 -22.27 12.97 -1.94
C VAL A 403 -22.99 11.88 -1.16
N ASN A 404 -22.27 11.11 -0.31
CA ASN A 404 -22.88 10.13 0.58
C ASN A 404 -23.85 10.79 1.58
N PHE A 405 -23.46 11.94 2.15
CA PHE A 405 -24.34 12.75 3.00
C PHE A 405 -25.63 13.13 2.29
N LEU A 406 -25.51 13.73 1.10
CA LEU A 406 -26.66 14.16 0.29
C LEU A 406 -27.57 12.97 -0.07
N TYR A 407 -26.98 11.84 -0.44
CA TYR A 407 -27.72 10.61 -0.76
C TYR A 407 -28.55 10.12 0.45
N LYS A 408 -27.95 10.10 1.66
CA LYS A 408 -28.66 9.71 2.89
C LYS A 408 -29.78 10.69 3.23
N VAL A 409 -29.57 12.00 3.06
CA VAL A 409 -30.62 13.03 3.25
C VAL A 409 -31.77 12.89 2.26
N ILE A 410 -31.47 12.67 0.97
CA ILE A 410 -32.50 12.50 -0.06
C ILE A 410 -33.32 11.23 0.17
N THR A 411 -32.64 10.14 0.52
CA THR A 411 -33.30 8.85 0.78
C THR A 411 -34.17 8.90 2.04
N SER A 412 -33.76 9.65 3.06
CA SER A 412 -34.54 9.81 4.29
C SER A 412 -35.85 10.57 4.10
N ARG A 413 -35.93 11.50 3.12
CA ARG A 413 -37.17 12.19 2.77
C ARG A 413 -38.27 11.22 2.27
N LYS A 414 -37.89 10.07 1.70
CA LYS A 414 -38.82 9.03 1.27
C LYS A 414 -39.27 8.10 2.40
N ASN A 415 -38.43 7.88 3.43
CA ASN A 415 -38.63 6.86 4.48
C ASN A 415 -38.84 7.42 5.89
N SER A 416 -38.99 8.72 6.08
CA SER A 416 -39.30 9.42 7.35
C SER A 416 -38.29 9.28 8.49
N ASN A 417 -37.03 8.84 8.24
CA ASN A 417 -36.02 8.55 9.30
C ASN A 417 -34.72 9.34 9.12
N LEU A 418 -34.80 10.68 9.09
CA LEU A 418 -33.65 11.56 8.88
C LEU A 418 -32.55 11.36 9.95
N LYS A 419 -32.94 11.27 11.23
CA LYS A 419 -31.99 11.13 12.36
C LYS A 419 -31.18 9.83 12.25
N GLU A 420 -31.82 8.73 11.89
CA GLU A 420 -31.17 7.43 11.73
C GLU A 420 -30.17 7.45 10.55
N ASN A 421 -30.57 7.98 9.39
CA ASN A 421 -29.69 8.09 8.23
C ASN A 421 -28.50 9.02 8.46
N LEU A 422 -28.66 10.11 9.20
CA LEU A 422 -27.55 10.99 9.60
C LEU A 422 -26.61 10.30 10.59
N SER A 423 -27.15 9.53 11.53
CA SER A 423 -26.33 8.73 12.46
C SER A 423 -25.54 7.66 11.72
N LEU A 424 -26.16 7.00 10.73
CA LEU A 424 -25.46 6.03 9.85
C LEU A 424 -24.34 6.68 9.06
N TRP A 425 -24.59 7.82 8.40
CA TRP A 425 -23.57 8.57 7.68
C TRP A 425 -22.40 8.97 8.58
N TRP A 426 -22.70 9.49 9.79
CA TRP A 426 -21.66 9.86 10.74
C TRP A 426 -20.82 8.66 11.16
N ASN A 427 -21.47 7.54 11.47
CA ASN A 427 -20.77 6.31 11.83
C ASN A 427 -19.91 5.77 10.66
N GLU A 428 -20.45 5.75 9.44
CA GLU A 428 -19.69 5.37 8.23
C GLU A 428 -18.45 6.26 8.04
N THR A 429 -18.59 7.57 8.27
CA THR A 429 -17.49 8.54 8.15
C THR A 429 -16.41 8.29 9.22
N VAL A 430 -16.80 8.12 10.46
CA VAL A 430 -15.85 7.83 11.56
C VAL A 430 -15.15 6.50 11.36
N VAL A 431 -15.89 5.46 10.98
CA VAL A 431 -15.32 4.13 10.68
C VAL A 431 -14.40 4.19 9.44
N GLY A 432 -14.73 5.00 8.44
CA GLY A 432 -13.88 5.24 7.27
C GLY A 432 -12.54 5.86 7.64
N LEU A 433 -12.53 6.90 8.49
CA LEU A 433 -11.30 7.51 9.03
C LEU A 433 -10.43 6.48 9.78
N GLN A 434 -11.05 5.66 10.63
CA GLN A 434 -10.35 4.62 11.39
C GLN A 434 -9.76 3.54 10.47
N LYS A 435 -10.56 2.99 9.56
CA LYS A 435 -10.13 1.94 8.63
C LYS A 435 -9.03 2.43 7.69
N GLY A 436 -9.11 3.66 7.19
CA GLY A 436 -8.08 4.24 6.32
C GLY A 436 -6.72 4.26 7.01
N ALA A 437 -6.65 4.77 8.24
CA ALA A 437 -5.42 4.78 9.03
C ALA A 437 -4.92 3.36 9.37
N ILE A 438 -5.80 2.45 9.75
CA ILE A 438 -5.44 1.07 10.09
C ILE A 438 -4.88 0.34 8.87
N ASN A 439 -5.52 0.48 7.71
CA ASN A 439 -5.05 -0.11 6.46
C ASN A 439 -3.68 0.45 6.04
N MET A 440 -3.39 1.69 6.42
CA MET A 440 -2.13 2.35 6.10
C MET A 440 -0.94 1.85 6.92
N ILE A 441 -1.15 1.23 8.09
CA ILE A 441 -0.08 0.74 8.97
C ILE A 441 0.86 -0.21 8.20
N ALA A 442 0.31 -1.22 7.56
CA ALA A 442 1.11 -2.20 6.82
C ALA A 442 1.87 -1.57 5.65
N VAL A 443 1.24 -0.64 4.95
CA VAL A 443 1.85 0.08 3.82
C VAL A 443 2.98 0.98 4.30
N GLY A 444 2.75 1.79 5.34
CA GLY A 444 3.73 2.71 5.90
C GLY A 444 4.97 2.00 6.45
N VAL A 445 4.76 0.93 7.23
CA VAL A 445 5.86 0.12 7.79
C VAL A 445 6.65 -0.61 6.68
N ALA A 446 5.94 -1.17 5.67
CA ALA A 446 6.60 -1.84 4.54
C ALA A 446 7.49 -0.88 3.74
N ILE A 447 6.96 0.30 3.42
CA ILE A 447 7.66 1.33 2.64
C ILE A 447 8.87 1.88 3.41
N ALA A 448 8.72 2.14 4.71
CA ALA A 448 9.82 2.61 5.56
C ALA A 448 10.94 1.57 5.62
N THR A 449 10.60 0.28 5.75
CA THR A 449 11.60 -0.80 5.77
C THR A 449 12.25 -1.01 4.41
N ALA A 450 11.51 -0.86 3.31
CA ALA A 450 12.10 -0.83 1.97
C ALA A 450 13.06 0.36 1.81
N GLY A 451 12.79 1.49 2.46
CA GLY A 451 13.69 2.64 2.56
C GLY A 451 15.06 2.29 3.16
N VAL A 452 15.14 1.34 4.12
CA VAL A 452 16.41 0.83 4.63
C VAL A 452 17.26 0.22 3.51
N ILE A 453 16.61 -0.54 2.62
CA ILE A 453 17.29 -1.19 1.49
C ILE A 453 17.73 -0.16 0.46
N VAL A 454 16.86 0.79 0.11
CA VAL A 454 17.17 1.90 -0.79
C VAL A 454 18.38 2.69 -0.28
N GLY A 455 18.36 3.05 1.00
CA GLY A 455 19.46 3.75 1.65
C GLY A 455 20.76 2.95 1.66
N ALA A 456 20.69 1.64 1.88
CA ALA A 456 21.87 0.77 1.80
C ALA A 456 22.45 0.72 0.38
N VAL A 457 21.59 0.55 -0.63
CA VAL A 457 21.99 0.56 -2.06
C VAL A 457 22.65 1.89 -2.43
N GLY A 458 22.03 3.03 -2.05
CA GLY A 458 22.57 4.36 -2.34
C GLY A 458 23.90 4.65 -1.63
N SER A 459 23.97 4.37 -0.32
CA SER A 459 25.17 4.68 0.49
C SER A 459 26.38 3.81 0.19
N THR A 460 26.20 2.62 -0.41
CA THR A 460 27.28 1.67 -0.73
C THR A 460 27.67 1.67 -2.20
N GLY A 461 26.90 2.35 -3.08
CA GLY A 461 27.12 2.30 -4.53
C GLY A 461 26.83 0.93 -5.14
N LEU A 462 26.05 0.09 -4.45
CA LEU A 462 25.76 -1.28 -4.90
C LEU A 462 25.13 -1.32 -6.28
N SER A 463 24.26 -0.38 -6.64
CA SER A 463 23.64 -0.31 -7.98
C SER A 463 24.69 -0.24 -9.10
N THR A 464 25.73 0.57 -8.94
CA THR A 464 26.83 0.68 -9.90
C THR A 464 27.61 -0.64 -10.00
N ASN A 465 27.90 -1.26 -8.88
CA ASN A 465 28.59 -2.55 -8.87
C ASN A 465 27.75 -3.67 -9.49
N LEU A 466 26.43 -3.65 -9.28
CA LEU A 466 25.50 -4.60 -9.90
C LEU A 466 25.49 -4.49 -11.43
N ILE A 467 25.64 -3.29 -12.00
CA ILE A 467 25.76 -3.12 -13.45
C ILE A 467 26.97 -3.95 -13.94
N ILE A 468 28.14 -3.81 -13.32
CA ILE A 468 29.36 -4.54 -13.71
C ILE A 468 29.16 -6.06 -13.58
N VAL A 469 28.56 -6.52 -12.47
CA VAL A 469 28.29 -7.96 -12.25
C VAL A 469 27.38 -8.51 -13.34
N ILE A 470 26.30 -7.80 -13.62
CA ILE A 470 25.28 -8.26 -14.59
C ILE A 470 25.83 -8.21 -16.01
N GLU A 471 26.58 -7.19 -16.38
CA GLU A 471 27.30 -7.14 -17.67
C GLU A 471 28.21 -8.35 -17.83
N SER A 472 28.95 -8.73 -16.79
CA SER A 472 29.83 -9.90 -16.82
C SER A 472 29.08 -11.23 -17.00
N ILE A 473 27.86 -11.35 -16.44
CA ILE A 473 27.01 -12.55 -16.52
C ILE A 473 26.20 -12.57 -17.82
N ALA A 474 25.59 -11.45 -18.15
CA ALA A 474 24.73 -11.34 -19.31
C ALA A 474 25.51 -11.30 -20.63
N LYS A 475 26.79 -10.88 -20.61
CA LYS A 475 27.63 -10.75 -21.82
C LYS A 475 26.88 -10.05 -22.95
N ASP A 476 26.31 -8.91 -22.67
CA ASP A 476 25.47 -8.10 -23.58
C ASP A 476 24.16 -8.79 -24.05
N ASN A 477 23.81 -9.92 -23.44
CA ASN A 477 22.57 -10.62 -23.80
C ASN A 477 21.40 -10.09 -22.93
N VAL A 478 20.64 -9.20 -23.50
CA VAL A 478 19.47 -8.56 -22.86
C VAL A 478 18.41 -9.58 -22.41
N ILE A 479 18.28 -10.71 -23.10
CA ILE A 479 17.31 -11.76 -22.72
C ILE A 479 17.69 -12.35 -21.36
N ILE A 480 18.99 -12.61 -21.13
CA ILE A 480 19.47 -13.12 -19.84
C ILE A 480 19.18 -12.10 -18.73
N LEU A 481 19.43 -10.82 -18.98
CA LEU A 481 19.13 -9.74 -18.04
C LEU A 481 17.64 -9.69 -17.66
N ILE A 482 16.76 -9.74 -18.66
CA ILE A 482 15.30 -9.76 -18.43
C ILE A 482 14.91 -10.99 -17.61
N LEU A 483 15.42 -12.18 -17.94
CA LEU A 483 15.13 -13.41 -17.19
C LEU A 483 15.62 -13.34 -15.74
N LEU A 484 16.82 -12.82 -15.49
CA LEU A 484 17.33 -12.62 -14.13
C LEU A 484 16.44 -11.65 -13.33
N THR A 485 15.99 -10.58 -13.95
CA THR A 485 15.06 -9.63 -13.30
C THR A 485 13.72 -10.29 -12.99
N ILE A 486 13.15 -11.08 -13.89
CA ILE A 486 11.92 -11.84 -13.65
C ILE A 486 12.10 -12.78 -12.45
N ILE A 487 13.21 -13.54 -12.42
CA ILE A 487 13.49 -14.46 -11.31
C ILE A 487 13.58 -13.68 -9.98
N LEU A 488 14.27 -12.54 -9.97
CA LEU A 488 14.39 -11.70 -8.78
C LEU A 488 13.02 -11.18 -8.32
N CYS A 489 12.20 -10.66 -9.25
CA CYS A 489 10.84 -10.20 -8.96
C CYS A 489 9.99 -11.31 -8.35
N LEU A 490 10.06 -12.53 -8.91
CA LEU A 490 9.29 -13.67 -8.42
C LEU A 490 9.77 -14.12 -7.03
N LEU A 491 11.08 -14.23 -6.83
CA LEU A 491 11.64 -14.65 -5.54
C LEU A 491 11.29 -13.68 -4.41
N LEU A 492 11.47 -12.39 -4.63
CA LEU A 492 11.14 -11.37 -3.64
C LEU A 492 9.63 -11.22 -3.47
N GLY A 493 8.85 -11.34 -4.56
CA GLY A 493 7.39 -11.25 -4.54
C GLY A 493 6.69 -12.34 -3.74
N MET A 494 7.33 -13.51 -3.54
CA MET A 494 6.79 -14.56 -2.68
C MET A 494 6.73 -14.18 -1.20
N GLY A 495 7.54 -13.21 -0.77
CA GLY A 495 7.66 -12.87 0.66
C GLY A 495 7.37 -11.42 1.00
N LEU A 496 7.24 -10.53 0.01
CA LEU A 496 7.09 -9.10 0.21
C LEU A 496 5.71 -8.61 -0.25
N PRO A 497 5.14 -7.58 0.42
CA PRO A 497 4.02 -6.83 -0.13
C PRO A 497 4.40 -6.17 -1.45
N THR A 498 3.45 -6.03 -2.38
CA THR A 498 3.68 -5.50 -3.75
C THR A 498 4.46 -4.19 -3.79
N THR A 499 4.13 -3.23 -2.93
CA THR A 499 4.84 -1.94 -2.90
C THR A 499 6.29 -2.08 -2.45
N ALA A 500 6.54 -2.87 -1.40
CA ALA A 500 7.90 -3.12 -0.92
C ALA A 500 8.72 -3.90 -1.96
N ASN A 501 8.12 -4.92 -2.59
CA ASN A 501 8.76 -5.67 -3.67
C ASN A 501 9.17 -4.74 -4.81
N TYR A 502 8.24 -3.91 -5.30
CA TYR A 502 8.54 -2.94 -6.35
C TYR A 502 9.68 -2.00 -5.95
N VAL A 503 9.63 -1.39 -4.75
CA VAL A 503 10.67 -0.45 -4.29
C VAL A 503 12.05 -1.11 -4.29
N VAL A 504 12.15 -2.32 -3.74
CA VAL A 504 13.42 -3.06 -3.66
C VAL A 504 13.94 -3.43 -5.04
N VAL A 505 13.12 -4.05 -5.88
CA VAL A 505 13.57 -4.48 -7.22
C VAL A 505 13.88 -3.29 -8.11
N ALA A 506 13.06 -2.25 -8.09
CA ALA A 506 13.30 -1.03 -8.87
C ALA A 506 14.63 -0.37 -8.48
N SER A 507 14.93 -0.28 -7.18
CA SER A 507 16.20 0.30 -6.69
C SER A 507 17.43 -0.49 -7.09
N LEU A 508 17.30 -1.80 -7.27
CA LEU A 508 18.41 -2.69 -7.64
C LEU A 508 18.58 -2.82 -9.15
N MET A 509 17.47 -2.95 -9.89
CA MET A 509 17.50 -3.46 -11.26
C MET A 509 17.09 -2.42 -12.32
N SER A 510 16.37 -1.35 -11.99
CA SER A 510 15.85 -0.46 -13.02
C SER A 510 16.94 0.25 -13.82
N MET A 511 17.95 0.79 -13.14
CA MET A 511 19.08 1.42 -13.83
C MET A 511 19.94 0.40 -14.58
N VAL A 512 20.13 -0.79 -13.99
CA VAL A 512 20.87 -1.89 -14.65
C VAL A 512 20.21 -2.29 -15.98
N LEU A 513 18.87 -2.44 -15.99
CA LEU A 513 18.12 -2.75 -17.22
C LEU A 513 18.26 -1.66 -18.27
N VAL A 514 18.23 -0.38 -17.86
CA VAL A 514 18.37 0.74 -18.79
C VAL A 514 19.79 0.79 -19.36
N ASP A 515 20.82 0.72 -18.52
CA ASP A 515 22.21 0.92 -18.93
C ASP A 515 22.71 -0.26 -19.77
N VAL A 516 22.50 -1.50 -19.33
CA VAL A 516 22.89 -2.70 -20.10
C VAL A 516 22.08 -2.82 -21.39
N GLY A 517 20.78 -2.48 -21.36
CA GLY A 517 19.95 -2.45 -22.55
C GLY A 517 20.48 -1.47 -23.59
N ASN A 518 20.81 -0.25 -23.17
CA ASN A 518 21.37 0.78 -24.04
C ASN A 518 22.76 0.37 -24.60
N ALA A 519 23.62 -0.21 -23.76
CA ALA A 519 24.92 -0.73 -24.19
C ALA A 519 24.79 -1.83 -25.25
N SER A 520 23.73 -2.66 -25.15
CA SER A 520 23.44 -3.73 -26.13
C SER A 520 22.71 -3.23 -27.40
N GLY A 521 22.55 -1.92 -27.58
CA GLY A 521 21.89 -1.31 -28.73
C GLY A 521 20.36 -1.32 -28.72
N TYR A 522 19.74 -1.61 -27.57
CA TYR A 522 18.29 -1.51 -27.36
C TYR A 522 17.95 -0.23 -26.59
N ILE A 523 16.85 0.42 -26.96
CA ILE A 523 16.33 1.57 -26.21
C ILE A 523 15.29 1.07 -25.22
N PHE A 524 15.63 1.08 -23.91
CA PHE A 524 14.69 0.79 -22.84
C PHE A 524 14.22 2.09 -22.18
N PRO A 525 13.02 2.60 -22.53
CA PRO A 525 12.47 3.74 -21.80
C PRO A 525 12.33 3.42 -20.31
N ILE A 526 12.78 4.30 -19.43
CA ILE A 526 12.79 4.08 -17.99
C ILE A 526 11.38 3.73 -17.44
N ILE A 527 10.34 4.35 -18.01
CA ILE A 527 8.94 4.06 -17.63
C ILE A 527 8.55 2.60 -17.99
N ALA A 528 9.03 2.08 -19.12
CA ALA A 528 8.75 0.70 -19.53
C ALA A 528 9.46 -0.29 -18.62
N VAL A 529 10.70 0.00 -18.20
CA VAL A 529 11.47 -0.80 -17.25
C VAL A 529 10.77 -0.84 -15.90
N HIS A 530 10.36 0.30 -15.38
CA HIS A 530 9.66 0.37 -14.11
C HIS A 530 8.27 -0.31 -14.14
N LEU A 531 7.55 -0.21 -15.24
CA LEU A 531 6.30 -0.95 -15.45
C LEU A 531 6.56 -2.46 -15.52
N PHE A 532 7.61 -2.90 -16.22
CA PHE A 532 8.02 -4.30 -16.28
C PHE A 532 8.31 -4.89 -14.89
N VAL A 533 9.03 -4.14 -14.04
CA VAL A 533 9.30 -4.56 -12.66
C VAL A 533 8.02 -4.58 -11.81
N PHE A 534 7.07 -3.71 -12.10
CA PHE A 534 5.82 -3.59 -11.35
C PHE A 534 4.80 -4.68 -11.69
N TYR A 535 4.69 -5.06 -12.99
CA TYR A 535 3.74 -6.08 -13.48
C TYR A 535 4.26 -7.50 -13.27
#